data_db65569553abf17359ea1390a6922c61
#
_entry.id   db65569553abf17359ea1390a6922c61
#
_cell.length_a   1.000
_cell.length_b   1.000
_cell.length_c   1.000
_cell.angle_alpha   90.00
_cell.angle_beta   90.00
_cell.angle_gamma   90.00
#
_symmetry.space_group_name_H-M   'P 1'
#
loop_
_entity.id
_entity.type
_entity.pdbx_description
1 polymer ?
#
loop_
_entity_poly.entity_id
_entity_poly.type
_entity_poly.pdbx_seq_one_letter_code
_entity_poly.pdbx_strand_id
1 'polypeptide(L)'
;YTRASEQLDTWLKNDKASYADVAQRLERLADSVRQELERSVDRDSAAKALDHYCGGSVEVLISSIGTVKPVMPPTEAAAAKTRLQRARTAYNALTASQKALVPNYASLQEGETAYRTYESNYAAAKAAESLISAIGTVTADSGDAIRKAQEAYDALTAEQKQLVDAKLVQQMETAAAQYRQLLAQSAENGGETPSADETMSDGVKPADRMQPTDQTRPEQAQPFDWSLVWLGGGILASAAAIALILRWLAAVRRTEKKNKA
;
A
#
# COMPACT_ATOMS: atom_id res chain seq x y z
N TYR A 1 -1.06 -11.18 -28.54
CA TYR A 1 -0.06 -12.13 -28.03
C TYR A 1 1.25 -11.40 -27.65
N THR A 2 1.76 -10.53 -28.51
CA THR A 2 3.01 -9.77 -28.31
C THR A 2 2.97 -8.83 -27.11
N ARG A 3 1.92 -8.04 -26.91
CA ARG A 3 1.82 -7.09 -25.79
C ARG A 3 1.80 -7.73 -24.39
N ALA A 4 1.15 -8.87 -24.25
CA ALA A 4 1.10 -9.59 -22.98
C ALA A 4 2.44 -10.25 -22.64
N SER A 5 3.15 -10.75 -23.66
CA SER A 5 4.50 -11.29 -23.52
C SER A 5 5.51 -10.19 -23.18
N GLU A 6 5.43 -9.04 -23.83
CA GLU A 6 6.30 -7.90 -23.55
C GLU A 6 6.09 -7.30 -22.15
N GLN A 7 4.86 -7.27 -21.65
CA GLN A 7 4.58 -6.87 -20.28
C GLN A 7 5.10 -7.89 -19.26
N LEU A 8 4.97 -9.18 -19.53
CA LEU A 8 5.51 -10.25 -18.69
C LEU A 8 7.05 -10.17 -18.68
N ASP A 9 7.68 -9.98 -19.84
CA ASP A 9 9.14 -9.83 -19.95
C ASP A 9 9.64 -8.58 -19.22
N THR A 10 8.90 -7.48 -19.29
CA THR A 10 9.24 -6.25 -18.55
C THR A 10 9.12 -6.47 -17.04
N TRP A 11 8.16 -7.25 -16.61
CA TRP A 11 7.99 -7.62 -15.22
C TRP A 11 9.12 -8.51 -14.71
N LEU A 12 9.45 -9.55 -15.48
CA LEU A 12 10.53 -10.48 -15.16
C LEU A 12 11.91 -9.78 -15.11
N LYS A 13 12.12 -8.74 -15.91
CA LYS A 13 13.36 -7.95 -15.90
C LYS A 13 13.51 -7.05 -14.67
N ASN A 14 12.42 -6.53 -14.15
CA ASN A 14 12.45 -5.57 -13.03
C ASN A 14 12.53 -6.20 -11.64
N ASP A 15 12.18 -7.49 -11.50
CA ASP A 15 12.21 -8.18 -10.20
C ASP A 15 12.51 -9.67 -10.38
N LYS A 16 13.66 -9.96 -10.96
CA LYS A 16 14.06 -11.31 -11.44
C LYS A 16 13.99 -12.41 -10.37
N ALA A 17 14.28 -12.10 -9.11
CA ALA A 17 14.36 -13.12 -8.07
C ALA A 17 12.98 -13.57 -7.57
N SER A 18 12.01 -12.64 -7.46
CA SER A 18 10.67 -12.92 -6.91
C SER A 18 9.71 -13.53 -7.92
N TYR A 19 9.91 -13.28 -9.23
CA TYR A 19 8.98 -13.74 -10.28
C TYR A 19 9.41 -14.99 -11.01
N ALA A 20 10.70 -15.38 -10.95
CA ALA A 20 11.18 -16.61 -11.59
C ALA A 20 10.47 -17.85 -11.03
N ASP A 21 10.27 -17.91 -9.71
CA ASP A 21 9.54 -19.01 -9.06
C ASP A 21 8.05 -19.02 -9.44
N VAL A 22 7.40 -17.85 -9.48
CA VAL A 22 6.00 -17.73 -9.89
C VAL A 22 5.83 -18.16 -11.34
N ALA A 23 6.69 -17.70 -12.24
CA ALA A 23 6.64 -18.09 -13.66
C ALA A 23 6.79 -19.60 -13.81
N GLN A 24 7.75 -20.21 -13.14
CA GLN A 24 7.98 -21.66 -13.18
C GLN A 24 6.78 -22.45 -12.62
N ARG A 25 6.15 -21.96 -11.55
CA ARG A 25 4.94 -22.60 -10.98
C ARG A 25 3.76 -22.52 -11.94
N LEU A 26 3.55 -21.37 -12.60
CA LEU A 26 2.50 -21.19 -13.60
C LEU A 26 2.74 -22.06 -14.85
N GLU A 27 4.00 -22.20 -15.29
CA GLU A 27 4.35 -23.11 -16.39
C GLU A 27 4.02 -24.56 -16.05
N ARG A 28 4.42 -25.03 -14.86
CA ARG A 28 4.09 -26.40 -14.41
C ARG A 28 2.59 -26.64 -14.34
N LEU A 29 1.82 -25.64 -13.84
CA LEU A 29 0.37 -25.71 -13.80
C LEU A 29 -0.22 -25.76 -15.22
N ALA A 30 0.27 -24.94 -16.14
CA ALA A 30 -0.17 -24.92 -17.54
C ALA A 30 0.12 -26.26 -18.23
N ASP A 31 1.27 -26.89 -17.98
CA ASP A 31 1.63 -28.20 -18.53
C ASP A 31 0.73 -29.31 -17.97
N SER A 32 0.46 -29.27 -16.66
CA SER A 32 -0.46 -30.22 -16.02
C SER A 32 -1.87 -30.13 -16.63
N VAL A 33 -2.41 -28.93 -16.76
CA VAL A 33 -3.73 -28.70 -17.34
C VAL A 33 -3.78 -29.04 -18.83
N ARG A 34 -2.68 -28.83 -19.57
CA ARG A 34 -2.59 -29.27 -20.97
C ARG A 34 -2.72 -30.78 -21.08
N GLN A 35 -2.02 -31.56 -20.24
CA GLN A 35 -2.15 -33.00 -20.21
C GLN A 35 -3.57 -33.47 -19.82
N GLU A 36 -4.20 -32.75 -18.90
CA GLU A 36 -5.58 -33.05 -18.49
C GLU A 36 -6.59 -32.77 -19.63
N LEU A 37 -6.41 -31.67 -20.36
CA LEU A 37 -7.20 -31.34 -21.56
C LEU A 37 -7.02 -32.38 -22.69
N GLU A 38 -5.79 -32.86 -22.90
CA GLU A 38 -5.49 -33.91 -23.89
C GLU A 38 -6.15 -35.25 -23.56
N ARG A 39 -6.35 -35.53 -22.27
CA ARG A 39 -7.04 -36.74 -21.78
C ARG A 39 -8.55 -36.57 -21.68
N SER A 40 -9.08 -35.35 -21.83
CA SER A 40 -10.50 -35.07 -21.71
C SER A 40 -11.25 -35.68 -22.88
N VAL A 41 -12.19 -36.54 -22.59
CA VAL A 41 -13.03 -37.22 -23.61
C VAL A 41 -14.33 -36.46 -23.88
N ASP A 42 -14.68 -35.51 -22.99
CA ASP A 42 -15.91 -34.73 -23.07
C ASP A 42 -15.72 -33.27 -22.68
N ARG A 43 -16.77 -32.46 -22.94
CA ARG A 43 -16.77 -31.02 -22.74
C ARG A 43 -16.73 -30.66 -21.25
N ASP A 44 -17.31 -31.46 -20.38
CA ASP A 44 -17.42 -31.16 -18.94
C ASP A 44 -16.08 -31.42 -18.25
N SER A 45 -15.35 -32.46 -18.64
CA SER A 45 -13.98 -32.72 -18.17
C SER A 45 -13.02 -31.59 -18.58
N ALA A 46 -13.14 -31.10 -19.83
CA ALA A 46 -12.33 -29.97 -20.29
C ALA A 46 -12.67 -28.66 -19.55
N ALA A 47 -13.95 -28.43 -19.23
CA ALA A 47 -14.35 -27.26 -18.45
C ALA A 47 -13.81 -27.31 -17.03
N LYS A 48 -13.82 -28.47 -16.37
CA LYS A 48 -13.22 -28.67 -15.03
C LYS A 48 -11.71 -28.44 -15.03
N ALA A 49 -10.99 -28.94 -16.04
CA ALA A 49 -9.56 -28.70 -16.18
C ALA A 49 -9.23 -27.20 -16.31
N LEU A 50 -10.05 -26.47 -17.07
CA LEU A 50 -9.94 -25.03 -17.19
C LEU A 50 -10.23 -24.28 -15.86
N ASP A 51 -11.27 -24.67 -15.15
CA ASP A 51 -11.60 -24.11 -13.85
C ASP A 51 -10.46 -24.34 -12.86
N HIS A 52 -9.86 -25.53 -12.87
CA HIS A 52 -8.68 -25.86 -12.06
C HIS A 52 -7.48 -24.99 -12.43
N TYR A 53 -7.22 -24.76 -13.72
CA TYR A 53 -6.17 -23.84 -14.15
C TYR A 53 -6.39 -22.42 -13.66
N CYS A 54 -7.61 -21.89 -13.78
CA CYS A 54 -7.96 -20.55 -13.35
C CYS A 54 -7.79 -20.39 -11.83
N GLY A 55 -8.34 -21.32 -11.04
CA GLY A 55 -8.21 -21.31 -9.58
C GLY A 55 -6.75 -21.47 -9.13
N GLY A 56 -6.04 -22.44 -9.68
CA GLY A 56 -4.63 -22.70 -9.36
C GLY A 56 -3.70 -21.56 -9.74
N SER A 57 -3.96 -20.84 -10.83
CA SER A 57 -3.19 -19.64 -11.20
C SER A 57 -3.32 -18.56 -10.15
N VAL A 58 -4.52 -18.35 -9.61
CA VAL A 58 -4.75 -17.37 -8.54
C VAL A 58 -4.13 -17.82 -7.22
N GLU A 59 -4.20 -19.11 -6.89
CA GLU A 59 -3.49 -19.67 -5.74
C GLU A 59 -1.98 -19.38 -5.79
N VAL A 60 -1.36 -19.56 -6.96
CA VAL A 60 0.06 -19.25 -7.17
C VAL A 60 0.34 -17.76 -6.96
N LEU A 61 -0.50 -16.87 -7.49
CA LEU A 61 -0.37 -15.42 -7.30
C LEU A 61 -0.48 -15.03 -5.83
N ILE A 62 -1.45 -15.58 -5.10
CA ILE A 62 -1.61 -15.33 -3.66
C ILE A 62 -0.38 -15.81 -2.89
N SER A 63 0.11 -17.02 -3.19
CA SER A 63 1.31 -17.56 -2.56
C SER A 63 2.56 -16.71 -2.82
N SER A 64 2.61 -15.98 -3.93
CA SER A 64 3.72 -15.08 -4.28
C SER A 64 3.73 -13.76 -3.49
N ILE A 65 2.65 -13.42 -2.79
CA ILE A 65 2.58 -12.19 -1.99
C ILE A 65 3.65 -12.22 -0.89
N GLY A 66 3.87 -13.38 -0.30
CA GLY A 66 4.75 -13.54 0.85
C GLY A 66 4.17 -12.92 2.12
N THR A 67 5.01 -12.69 3.12
CA THR A 67 4.60 -12.10 4.39
C THR A 67 4.56 -10.57 4.28
N VAL A 68 3.39 -9.98 4.44
CA VAL A 68 3.20 -8.53 4.53
C VAL A 68 3.27 -8.13 6.00
N LYS A 69 4.09 -7.13 6.32
CA LYS A 69 4.31 -6.65 7.69
C LYS A 69 3.70 -5.26 7.90
N PRO A 70 3.26 -4.91 9.11
CA PRO A 70 2.78 -3.57 9.44
C PRO A 70 3.89 -2.50 9.48
N VAL A 71 5.16 -2.93 9.44
CA VAL A 71 6.35 -2.08 9.34
C VAL A 71 7.29 -2.69 8.29
N MET A 72 7.59 -1.93 7.25
CA MET A 72 8.49 -2.35 6.17
C MET A 72 9.05 -1.13 5.43
N PRO A 73 10.17 -1.26 4.71
CA PRO A 73 10.68 -0.19 3.86
C PRO A 73 9.68 0.20 2.75
N PRO A 74 9.61 1.48 2.33
CA PRO A 74 8.69 1.92 1.27
C PRO A 74 8.81 1.15 -0.05
N THR A 75 10.01 0.70 -0.40
CA THR A 75 10.27 -0.12 -1.60
C THR A 75 9.62 -1.49 -1.50
N GLU A 76 9.72 -2.14 -0.34
CA GLU A 76 9.07 -3.42 -0.06
C GLU A 76 7.55 -3.26 -0.03
N ALA A 77 7.05 -2.19 0.57
CA ALA A 77 5.63 -1.87 0.61
C ALA A 77 5.04 -1.67 -0.80
N ALA A 78 5.74 -0.97 -1.69
CA ALA A 78 5.32 -0.80 -3.07
C ALA A 78 5.23 -2.14 -3.82
N ALA A 79 6.21 -3.02 -3.61
CA ALA A 79 6.20 -4.37 -4.18
C ALA A 79 5.05 -5.23 -3.61
N ALA A 80 4.81 -5.18 -2.29
CA ALA A 80 3.71 -5.86 -1.63
C ALA A 80 2.35 -5.38 -2.17
N LYS A 81 2.16 -4.05 -2.29
CA LYS A 81 0.96 -3.46 -2.89
C LYS A 81 0.67 -4.03 -4.26
N THR A 82 1.67 -4.04 -5.13
CA THR A 82 1.54 -4.54 -6.49
C THR A 82 1.12 -6.01 -6.52
N ARG A 83 1.72 -6.87 -5.68
CA ARG A 83 1.38 -8.30 -5.60
C ARG A 83 -0.04 -8.50 -5.08
N LEU A 84 -0.43 -7.79 -4.02
CA LEU A 84 -1.78 -7.83 -3.46
C LEU A 84 -2.84 -7.42 -4.49
N GLN A 85 -2.61 -6.31 -5.18
CA GLN A 85 -3.53 -5.82 -6.22
C GLN A 85 -3.71 -6.83 -7.36
N ARG A 86 -2.64 -7.46 -7.80
CA ARG A 86 -2.68 -8.49 -8.85
C ARG A 86 -3.49 -9.71 -8.42
N ALA A 87 -3.18 -10.24 -7.23
CA ALA A 87 -3.88 -11.38 -6.69
C ALA A 87 -5.37 -11.07 -6.49
N ARG A 88 -5.71 -9.88 -5.98
CA ARG A 88 -7.10 -9.43 -5.81
C ARG A 88 -7.83 -9.32 -7.14
N THR A 89 -7.22 -8.68 -8.13
CA THR A 89 -7.81 -8.54 -9.47
C THR A 89 -8.06 -9.90 -10.11
N ALA A 90 -7.07 -10.79 -10.05
CA ALA A 90 -7.21 -12.14 -10.57
C ALA A 90 -8.30 -12.95 -9.85
N TYR A 91 -8.36 -12.88 -8.51
CA TYR A 91 -9.40 -13.54 -7.73
C TYR A 91 -10.79 -13.00 -8.06
N ASN A 92 -10.96 -11.70 -8.23
CA ASN A 92 -12.25 -11.10 -8.53
C ASN A 92 -12.77 -11.50 -9.92
N ALA A 93 -11.88 -11.77 -10.87
CA ALA A 93 -12.22 -12.23 -12.20
C ALA A 93 -12.70 -13.68 -12.25
N LEU A 94 -12.51 -14.47 -11.20
CA LEU A 94 -12.95 -15.87 -11.13
C LEU A 94 -14.48 -15.99 -10.99
N THR A 95 -15.04 -17.01 -11.58
CA THR A 95 -16.41 -17.47 -11.33
C THR A 95 -16.56 -18.04 -9.91
N ALA A 96 -17.79 -18.28 -9.46
CA ALA A 96 -18.03 -18.85 -8.14
C ALA A 96 -17.42 -20.27 -8.00
N SER A 97 -17.49 -21.09 -9.04
CA SER A 97 -16.87 -22.43 -9.07
C SER A 97 -15.35 -22.36 -8.99
N GLN A 98 -14.73 -21.45 -9.74
CA GLN A 98 -13.28 -21.24 -9.71
C GLN A 98 -12.77 -20.70 -8.37
N LYS A 99 -13.52 -19.79 -7.74
CA LYS A 99 -13.21 -19.27 -6.40
C LYS A 99 -13.18 -20.35 -5.33
N ALA A 100 -14.04 -21.36 -5.44
CA ALA A 100 -14.04 -22.52 -4.55
C ALA A 100 -12.77 -23.38 -4.66
N LEU A 101 -12.02 -23.24 -5.76
CA LEU A 101 -10.75 -23.94 -6.01
C LEU A 101 -9.53 -23.16 -5.53
N VAL A 102 -9.69 -22.01 -4.85
CA VAL A 102 -8.60 -21.17 -4.30
C VAL A 102 -8.51 -21.39 -2.79
N PRO A 103 -7.67 -22.33 -2.31
CA PRO A 103 -7.64 -22.68 -0.89
C PRO A 103 -7.01 -21.63 0.00
N ASN A 104 -6.14 -20.78 -0.55
CA ASN A 104 -5.36 -19.79 0.18
C ASN A 104 -5.95 -18.38 0.13
N TYR A 105 -7.25 -18.23 -0.13
CA TYR A 105 -7.91 -16.91 -0.15
C TYR A 105 -7.78 -16.13 1.17
N ALA A 106 -7.77 -16.82 2.31
CA ALA A 106 -7.56 -16.21 3.63
C ALA A 106 -6.22 -15.45 3.68
N SER A 107 -5.15 -16.00 3.09
CA SER A 107 -3.84 -15.35 3.05
C SER A 107 -3.85 -14.04 2.25
N LEU A 108 -4.67 -13.94 1.21
CA LEU A 108 -4.89 -12.68 0.50
C LEU A 108 -5.55 -11.63 1.40
N GLN A 109 -6.57 -12.01 2.17
CA GLN A 109 -7.27 -11.11 3.09
C GLN A 109 -6.37 -10.65 4.24
N GLU A 110 -5.58 -11.56 4.79
CA GLU A 110 -4.58 -11.27 5.83
C GLU A 110 -3.52 -10.29 5.30
N GLY A 111 -2.98 -10.54 4.12
CA GLY A 111 -2.01 -9.66 3.47
C GLY A 111 -2.57 -8.26 3.22
N GLU A 112 -3.81 -8.14 2.76
CA GLU A 112 -4.48 -6.85 2.55
C GLU A 112 -4.74 -6.11 3.87
N THR A 113 -5.06 -6.83 4.93
CA THR A 113 -5.26 -6.25 6.25
C THR A 113 -3.95 -5.72 6.82
N ALA A 114 -2.88 -6.52 6.74
CA ALA A 114 -1.54 -6.11 7.17
C ALA A 114 -1.04 -4.90 6.37
N TYR A 115 -1.31 -4.87 5.05
CA TYR A 115 -0.94 -3.74 4.21
C TYR A 115 -1.69 -2.45 4.58
N ARG A 116 -2.98 -2.52 4.89
CA ARG A 116 -3.74 -1.36 5.39
C ARG A 116 -3.20 -0.85 6.72
N THR A 117 -2.79 -1.75 7.62
CA THR A 117 -2.12 -1.37 8.87
C THR A 117 -0.80 -0.63 8.58
N TYR A 118 0.01 -1.14 7.64
CA TYR A 118 1.21 -0.43 7.18
C TYR A 118 0.88 0.97 6.64
N GLU A 119 -0.11 1.11 5.76
CA GLU A 119 -0.50 2.42 5.20
C GLU A 119 -0.90 3.41 6.30
N SER A 120 -1.67 2.96 7.29
CA SER A 120 -2.05 3.76 8.45
C SER A 120 -0.83 4.18 9.29
N ASN A 121 0.06 3.23 9.59
CA ASN A 121 1.28 3.49 10.35
C ASN A 121 2.22 4.47 9.62
N TYR A 122 2.37 4.27 8.31
CA TYR A 122 3.19 5.12 7.46
C TYR A 122 2.63 6.54 7.37
N ALA A 123 1.32 6.69 7.24
CA ALA A 123 0.66 8.01 7.24
C ALA A 123 0.86 8.76 8.55
N ALA A 124 0.72 8.08 9.70
CA ALA A 124 0.96 8.67 11.02
C ALA A 124 2.43 9.12 11.19
N ALA A 125 3.38 8.26 10.77
CA ALA A 125 4.80 8.60 10.80
C ALA A 125 5.09 9.83 9.92
N LYS A 126 4.55 9.90 8.70
CA LYS A 126 4.73 11.03 7.79
C LYS A 126 4.09 12.34 8.30
N ALA A 127 2.98 12.25 9.02
CA ALA A 127 2.39 13.40 9.68
C ALA A 127 3.33 13.99 10.75
N ALA A 128 3.94 13.15 11.59
CA ALA A 128 4.92 13.57 12.56
C ALA A 128 6.19 14.16 11.90
N GLU A 129 6.72 13.52 10.85
CA GLU A 129 7.85 14.03 10.07
C GLU A 129 7.58 15.42 9.47
N SER A 130 6.36 15.66 9.01
CA SER A 130 5.95 16.96 8.48
C SER A 130 6.04 18.05 9.56
N LEU A 131 5.59 17.77 10.78
CA LEU A 131 5.68 18.70 11.92
C LEU A 131 7.14 18.93 12.35
N ILE A 132 7.96 17.89 12.36
CA ILE A 132 9.39 18.01 12.65
C ILE A 132 10.07 18.90 11.61
N SER A 133 9.79 18.66 10.32
CA SER A 133 10.37 19.45 9.23
C SER A 133 9.92 20.92 9.27
N ALA A 134 8.72 21.19 9.80
CA ALA A 134 8.18 22.54 9.94
C ALA A 134 8.86 23.38 11.04
N ILE A 135 9.66 22.80 11.92
CA ILE A 135 10.42 23.55 12.94
C ILE A 135 11.35 24.56 12.26
N GLY A 136 12.00 24.17 11.16
CA GLY A 136 12.91 25.04 10.41
C GLY A 136 14.10 25.53 11.24
N THR A 137 14.49 26.82 11.05
CA THR A 137 15.53 27.48 11.84
C THR A 137 14.99 27.82 13.22
N VAL A 138 15.74 27.45 14.27
CA VAL A 138 15.32 27.69 15.67
C VAL A 138 15.51 29.16 16.05
N THR A 139 14.43 29.77 16.50
CA THR A 139 14.35 31.13 17.03
C THR A 139 13.66 31.14 18.39
N ALA A 140 13.55 32.29 19.03
CA ALA A 140 12.82 32.46 20.29
C ALA A 140 11.31 32.07 20.16
N ASP A 141 10.73 32.16 18.96
CA ASP A 141 9.33 31.86 18.69
C ASP A 141 9.08 30.37 18.30
N SER A 142 10.15 29.56 18.23
CA SER A 142 10.05 28.17 17.77
C SER A 142 9.46 27.20 18.80
N GLY A 143 9.19 27.65 20.02
CA GLY A 143 8.75 26.82 21.14
C GLY A 143 7.50 25.99 20.83
N ASP A 144 6.48 26.61 20.24
CA ASP A 144 5.23 25.92 19.90
C ASP A 144 5.39 24.91 18.79
N ALA A 145 6.22 25.20 17.77
CA ALA A 145 6.50 24.26 16.69
C ALA A 145 7.24 23.01 17.20
N ILE A 146 8.27 23.24 18.05
CA ILE A 146 9.03 22.15 18.67
C ILE A 146 8.14 21.29 19.56
N ARG A 147 7.31 21.91 20.41
CA ARG A 147 6.39 21.19 21.29
C ARG A 147 5.40 20.33 20.49
N LYS A 148 4.77 20.89 19.46
CA LYS A 148 3.84 20.16 18.58
C LYS A 148 4.51 18.96 17.89
N ALA A 149 5.75 19.15 17.42
CA ALA A 149 6.50 18.06 16.78
C ALA A 149 6.82 16.93 17.78
N GLN A 150 7.24 17.29 19.01
CA GLN A 150 7.50 16.31 20.07
C GLN A 150 6.23 15.57 20.48
N GLU A 151 5.13 16.28 20.74
CA GLU A 151 3.83 15.67 21.09
C GLU A 151 3.36 14.70 19.99
N ALA A 152 3.49 15.08 18.72
CA ALA A 152 3.11 14.23 17.61
C ALA A 152 4.01 12.99 17.51
N TYR A 153 5.31 13.13 17.71
CA TYR A 153 6.24 11.98 17.72
C TYR A 153 6.00 11.06 18.93
N ASP A 154 5.77 11.63 20.11
CA ASP A 154 5.54 10.85 21.33
C ASP A 154 4.23 10.06 21.29
N ALA A 155 3.20 10.59 20.62
CA ALA A 155 1.92 9.94 20.40
C ALA A 155 2.01 8.73 19.45
N LEU A 156 3.09 8.58 18.68
CA LEU A 156 3.28 7.43 17.80
C LEU A 156 3.50 6.14 18.58
N THR A 157 2.93 5.05 18.09
CA THR A 157 3.23 3.70 18.60
C THR A 157 4.71 3.33 18.31
N ALA A 158 5.21 2.29 18.97
CA ALA A 158 6.55 1.78 18.73
C ALA A 158 6.78 1.36 17.26
N GLU A 159 5.76 0.82 16.62
CA GLU A 159 5.78 0.42 15.21
C GLU A 159 5.82 1.64 14.27
N GLN A 160 5.03 2.67 14.57
CA GLN A 160 5.01 3.92 13.81
C GLN A 160 6.33 4.69 13.92
N LYS A 161 6.94 4.71 15.10
CA LYS A 161 8.26 5.33 15.34
C LYS A 161 9.37 4.69 14.49
N GLN A 162 9.27 3.39 14.18
CA GLN A 162 10.22 2.72 13.29
C GLN A 162 10.15 3.19 11.83
N LEU A 163 9.05 3.83 11.43
CA LEU A 163 8.82 4.35 10.09
C LEU A 163 9.24 5.81 9.93
N VAL A 164 9.57 6.49 11.03
CA VAL A 164 10.06 7.88 11.04
C VAL A 164 11.54 7.89 10.68
N ASP A 165 11.96 8.83 9.82
CA ASP A 165 13.38 9.02 9.49
C ASP A 165 14.17 9.42 10.75
N ALA A 166 15.17 8.61 11.10
CA ALA A 166 16.01 8.84 12.27
C ALA A 166 16.74 10.21 12.23
N LYS A 167 17.04 10.73 11.03
CA LYS A 167 17.65 12.07 10.89
C LYS A 167 16.69 13.16 11.31
N LEU A 168 15.40 13.02 11.02
CA LEU A 168 14.40 14.00 11.47
C LEU A 168 14.22 13.95 12.98
N VAL A 169 14.23 12.76 13.59
CA VAL A 169 14.18 12.63 15.05
C VAL A 169 15.37 13.36 15.69
N GLN A 170 16.58 13.11 15.18
CA GLN A 170 17.79 13.80 15.65
C GLN A 170 17.72 15.32 15.44
N GLN A 171 17.15 15.77 14.32
CA GLN A 171 16.94 17.20 14.05
C GLN A 171 15.98 17.83 15.07
N MET A 172 14.89 17.17 15.42
CA MET A 172 13.93 17.62 16.44
C MET A 172 14.59 17.73 17.81
N GLU A 173 15.37 16.74 18.22
CA GLU A 173 16.12 16.75 19.50
C GLU A 173 17.13 17.89 19.55
N THR A 174 17.86 18.11 18.45
CA THR A 174 18.82 19.20 18.31
C THR A 174 18.13 20.56 18.39
N ALA A 175 16.99 20.71 17.69
CA ALA A 175 16.20 21.94 17.74
C ALA A 175 15.67 22.24 19.15
N ALA A 176 15.22 21.22 19.88
CA ALA A 176 14.79 21.38 21.27
C ALA A 176 15.94 21.77 22.21
N ALA A 177 17.15 21.27 21.99
CA ALA A 177 18.31 21.64 22.74
C ALA A 177 18.74 23.11 22.46
N GLN A 178 18.78 23.49 21.18
CA GLN A 178 19.09 24.89 20.78
C GLN A 178 18.06 25.86 21.33
N TYR A 179 16.79 25.55 21.30
CA TYR A 179 15.74 26.41 21.85
C TYR A 179 15.93 26.65 23.37
N ARG A 180 16.24 25.58 24.13
CA ARG A 180 16.54 25.70 25.55
C ARG A 180 17.75 26.61 25.85
N GLN A 181 18.79 26.52 25.01
CA GLN A 181 19.97 27.41 25.13
C GLN A 181 19.62 28.87 24.84
N LEU A 182 18.81 29.14 23.80
CA LEU A 182 18.36 30.50 23.51
C LEU A 182 17.55 31.11 24.65
N LEU A 183 16.67 30.35 25.29
CA LEU A 183 15.90 30.80 26.45
C LEU A 183 16.81 31.09 27.66
N ALA A 184 17.81 30.24 27.91
CA ALA A 184 18.75 30.46 28.99
C ALA A 184 19.58 31.76 28.78
N GLN A 185 20.08 31.97 27.56
CA GLN A 185 20.83 33.20 27.21
C GLN A 185 19.95 34.46 27.31
N SER A 186 18.68 34.38 26.95
CA SER A 186 17.73 35.48 27.08
C SER A 186 17.46 35.82 28.56
N ALA A 187 17.42 34.82 29.43
CA ALA A 187 17.25 35.02 30.87
C ALA A 187 18.48 35.66 31.53
N GLU A 188 19.69 35.29 31.07
CA GLU A 188 20.94 35.89 31.59
C GLU A 188 21.12 37.33 31.13
N ASN A 189 20.74 37.67 29.89
CA ASN A 189 20.83 39.01 29.32
C ASN A 189 19.70 39.96 29.76
N GLY A 190 18.60 39.44 30.30
CA GLY A 190 17.42 40.20 30.77
C GLY A 190 17.50 40.66 32.23
N GLY A 191 18.65 40.51 32.88
CA GLY A 191 18.85 40.82 34.28
C GLY A 191 19.10 42.32 34.65
N GLU A 192 18.87 43.28 33.73
CA GLU A 192 18.76 44.68 34.08
C GLU A 192 17.30 45.06 34.28
N THR A 193 16.87 45.10 35.53
CA THR A 193 15.61 45.72 35.94
C THR A 193 15.68 47.24 35.72
N PRO A 194 14.80 47.83 34.93
CA PRO A 194 14.48 49.25 35.10
C PRO A 194 13.62 49.39 36.35
N SER A 195 14.14 50.16 37.27
CA SER A 195 13.51 50.66 38.50
C SER A 195 12.07 51.12 38.24
N ALA A 196 11.22 50.79 39.19
CA ALA A 196 9.87 51.28 39.34
C ALA A 196 9.76 52.79 39.17
N ASP A 197 8.84 53.27 38.38
CA ASP A 197 8.10 54.46 38.71
C ASP A 197 6.60 54.29 38.37
N GLU A 198 5.81 54.66 39.33
CA GLU A 198 4.37 54.58 39.39
C GLU A 198 3.73 55.51 38.37
N THR A 199 2.60 55.12 37.79
CA THR A 199 1.37 55.92 37.90
C THR A 199 0.14 55.15 37.47
N MET A 200 -0.85 55.17 38.34
CA MET A 200 -2.22 54.75 38.14
C MET A 200 -2.89 55.52 36.99
N SER A 201 -3.73 54.91 36.24
CA SER A 201 -5.08 55.43 35.95
C SER A 201 -5.95 54.43 35.18
N ASP A 202 -7.03 54.07 35.86
CA ASP A 202 -8.42 53.89 35.44
C ASP A 202 -8.79 53.30 34.04
N GLY A 203 -9.46 52.17 34.14
CA GLY A 203 -10.83 52.02 33.67
C GLY A 203 -11.05 51.89 32.16
N VAL A 204 -11.35 50.70 31.70
CA VAL A 204 -12.53 50.48 30.85
C VAL A 204 -12.91 49.00 30.88
N LYS A 205 -14.21 48.78 30.99
CA LYS A 205 -14.99 47.59 31.19
C LYS A 205 -15.08 46.69 29.91
N PRO A 206 -15.39 45.41 30.02
CA PRO A 206 -15.33 44.42 28.94
C PRO A 206 -16.65 44.39 28.16
N ALA A 207 -16.51 44.20 26.86
CA ALA A 207 -17.48 43.57 25.97
C ALA A 207 -16.79 43.41 24.62
N ASP A 208 -16.52 42.23 24.14
CA ASP A 208 -17.48 41.55 23.29
C ASP A 208 -17.06 40.10 23.04
N ARG A 209 -18.02 39.26 23.16
CA ARG A 209 -18.00 37.84 23.01
C ARG A 209 -17.96 37.54 21.50
N MET A 210 -16.82 37.15 20.96
CA MET A 210 -16.82 36.48 19.66
C MET A 210 -16.60 34.98 19.87
N GLN A 211 -17.65 34.24 19.51
CA GLN A 211 -17.68 32.78 19.42
C GLN A 211 -16.58 32.28 18.49
N PRO A 212 -15.92 31.19 18.81
CA PRO A 212 -15.09 30.49 17.85
C PRO A 212 -16.03 29.84 16.84
N THR A 213 -15.93 30.23 15.58
CA THR A 213 -16.49 29.46 14.46
C THR A 213 -15.75 28.13 14.37
N ASP A 214 -16.41 27.12 14.87
CA ASP A 214 -16.16 25.72 14.59
C ASP A 214 -16.26 25.51 13.08
N GLN A 215 -15.14 25.24 12.43
CA GLN A 215 -15.08 24.52 11.14
C GLN A 215 -13.60 24.23 10.78
N THR A 216 -13.04 23.19 11.36
CA THR A 216 -12.12 22.31 10.64
C THR A 216 -12.35 20.90 11.13
N ARG A 217 -13.41 20.30 10.56
CA ARG A 217 -13.60 18.86 10.51
C ARG A 217 -12.35 18.27 9.84
N PRO A 218 -11.64 17.34 10.45
CA PRO A 218 -10.59 16.64 9.74
C PRO A 218 -11.25 15.93 8.55
N GLU A 219 -10.78 16.27 7.37
CA GLU A 219 -11.12 15.61 6.11
C GLU A 219 -10.88 14.11 6.32
N GLN A 220 -11.98 13.37 6.43
CA GLN A 220 -11.94 11.92 6.49
C GLN A 220 -11.19 11.46 5.25
N ALA A 221 -10.06 10.79 5.45
CA ALA A 221 -9.36 10.10 4.41
C ALA A 221 -10.39 9.28 3.62
N GLN A 222 -10.65 9.71 2.40
CA GLN A 222 -11.56 9.03 1.48
C GLN A 222 -11.11 7.58 1.38
N PRO A 223 -12.01 6.61 1.54
CA PRO A 223 -11.67 5.23 1.27
C PRO A 223 -11.15 5.16 -0.16
N PHE A 224 -9.98 4.60 -0.33
CA PHE A 224 -9.30 4.44 -1.61
C PHE A 224 -10.29 3.88 -2.64
N ASP A 225 -10.60 4.69 -3.64
CA ASP A 225 -11.54 4.32 -4.71
C ASP A 225 -10.86 3.31 -5.64
N TRP A 226 -11.21 2.05 -5.47
CA TRP A 226 -10.75 0.91 -6.27
C TRP A 226 -11.26 0.96 -7.73
N SER A 227 -12.16 1.89 -8.07
CA SER A 227 -12.79 1.97 -9.39
C SER A 227 -11.86 2.47 -10.49
N LEU A 228 -10.76 3.18 -10.17
CA LEU A 228 -9.82 3.74 -11.14
C LEU A 228 -8.71 2.79 -11.61
N VAL A 229 -8.64 1.55 -11.10
CA VAL A 229 -7.60 0.56 -11.47
C VAL A 229 -8.01 -0.31 -12.67
N TRP A 230 -9.11 0.00 -13.35
CA TRP A 230 -9.72 -0.84 -14.41
C TRP A 230 -8.95 -0.90 -15.74
N LEU A 231 -7.79 -0.29 -15.89
CA LEU A 231 -7.14 -0.16 -17.22
C LEU A 231 -5.81 -0.92 -17.43
N GLY A 232 -5.34 -1.78 -16.51
CA GLY A 232 -4.00 -2.33 -16.74
C GLY A 232 -3.68 -3.78 -16.38
N GLY A 233 -4.49 -4.52 -15.64
CA GLY A 233 -4.01 -5.77 -15.02
C GLY A 233 -4.80 -7.06 -15.24
N GLY A 234 -6.02 -6.99 -15.75
CA GLY A 234 -6.95 -8.14 -15.77
C GLY A 234 -6.81 -9.12 -16.93
N ILE A 235 -5.89 -8.92 -17.87
CA ILE A 235 -5.94 -9.63 -19.17
C ILE A 235 -4.94 -10.78 -19.28
N LEU A 236 -3.94 -10.90 -18.42
CA LEU A 236 -2.81 -11.80 -18.68
C LEU A 236 -3.10 -13.28 -18.36
N ALA A 237 -3.85 -13.59 -17.31
CA ALA A 237 -4.25 -14.98 -17.04
C ALA A 237 -5.33 -15.48 -18.02
N SER A 238 -6.23 -14.59 -18.46
CA SER A 238 -7.29 -14.91 -19.40
C SER A 238 -6.82 -15.05 -20.86
N ALA A 239 -5.76 -14.34 -21.28
CA ALA A 239 -5.30 -14.41 -22.67
C ALA A 239 -4.65 -15.77 -23.00
N ALA A 240 -3.87 -16.36 -22.10
CA ALA A 240 -3.31 -17.69 -22.30
C ALA A 240 -4.41 -18.78 -22.28
N ALA A 241 -5.38 -18.66 -21.36
CA ALA A 241 -6.52 -19.56 -21.30
C ALA A 241 -7.42 -19.44 -22.55
N ILE A 242 -7.71 -18.20 -22.98
CA ILE A 242 -8.49 -17.94 -24.20
C ILE A 242 -7.76 -18.47 -25.45
N ALA A 243 -6.45 -18.31 -25.55
CA ALA A 243 -5.68 -18.84 -26.67
C ALA A 243 -5.68 -20.37 -26.70
N LEU A 244 -5.62 -21.03 -25.53
CA LEU A 244 -5.75 -22.48 -25.41
C LEU A 244 -7.16 -22.97 -25.80
N ILE A 245 -8.21 -22.26 -25.34
CA ILE A 245 -9.61 -22.55 -25.71
C ILE A 245 -9.82 -22.41 -27.20
N LEU A 246 -9.33 -21.33 -27.81
CA LEU A 246 -9.49 -21.08 -29.25
C LEU A 246 -8.71 -22.10 -30.09
N ARG A 247 -7.52 -22.53 -29.67
CA ARG A 247 -6.77 -23.62 -30.35
C ARG A 247 -7.48 -24.96 -30.21
N TRP A 248 -8.03 -25.28 -29.04
CA TRP A 248 -8.76 -26.49 -28.79
C TRP A 248 -10.08 -26.54 -29.62
N LEU A 249 -10.88 -25.45 -29.60
CA LEU A 249 -12.07 -25.32 -30.41
C LEU A 249 -11.77 -25.46 -31.93
N ALA A 250 -10.64 -24.93 -32.36
CA ALA A 250 -10.20 -25.09 -33.75
C ALA A 250 -9.76 -26.54 -34.06
N ALA A 251 -9.20 -27.26 -33.10
CA ALA A 251 -8.82 -28.66 -33.25
C ALA A 251 -10.06 -29.56 -33.30
N VAL A 252 -11.03 -29.35 -32.39
CA VAL A 252 -12.31 -30.10 -32.36
C VAL A 252 -13.12 -29.90 -33.65
N ARG A 253 -13.19 -28.68 -34.19
CA ARG A 253 -13.85 -28.42 -35.48
C ARG A 253 -13.17 -29.12 -36.67
N ARG A 254 -11.85 -29.34 -36.59
CA ARG A 254 -11.12 -30.10 -37.64
C ARG A 254 -11.41 -31.61 -37.58
N THR A 255 -11.58 -32.16 -36.38
CA THR A 255 -11.93 -33.57 -36.19
C THR A 255 -13.37 -33.87 -36.59
N GLU A 256 -14.32 -32.97 -36.27
CA GLU A 256 -15.71 -33.09 -36.72
C GLU A 256 -15.85 -33.03 -38.24
N LYS A 257 -15.06 -32.21 -38.94
CA LYS A 257 -15.03 -32.17 -40.40
C LYS A 257 -14.44 -33.43 -41.02
N LYS A 258 -13.49 -34.11 -40.37
CA LYS A 258 -12.92 -35.37 -40.85
C LYS A 258 -13.83 -36.55 -40.63
N ASN A 259 -14.72 -36.53 -39.64
CA ASN A 259 -15.67 -37.62 -39.39
C ASN A 259 -16.97 -37.49 -40.19
N LYS A 260 -17.17 -36.38 -40.93
CA LYS A 260 -18.33 -36.16 -41.82
C LYS A 260 -18.00 -36.29 -43.32
N ALA A 261 -16.75 -36.55 -43.65
CA ALA A 261 -16.27 -36.83 -45.00
C ALA A 261 -15.89 -38.32 -45.14
#